data_94c9ae71f54b65451bf723f71a83eb87
#
_entry.id   94c9ae71f54b65451bf723f71a83eb87
#
_cell.length_a   1.000
_cell.length_b   1.000
_cell.length_c   1.000
_cell.angle_alpha   90.00
_cell.angle_beta   90.00
_cell.angle_gamma   90.00
#
_symmetry.space_group_name_H-M   'P 1'
#
loop_
_entity.id
_entity.type
_entity.pdbx_description
1 polymer ?
#
loop_
_entity_poly.entity_id
_entity_poly.type
_entity_poly.pdbx_seq_one_letter_code
_entity_poly.pdbx_strand_id
1 'polypeptide(L)'
;MIPAIDFSAPSRFAPLPPRSSERFARPRVVPSTDGEQVRTQDGRELVLRTIEPGDVAAMQRCFTRLSPEDIRRRFLHAMSELPAPMAQRLCRIDPALETACVLMDESEQPAEMRGVGRIYVDEATDSAEFSVLVEQDWSRRGLGALLMQRLVD
;
A
#
# COMPACT_ATOMS: atom_id res chain seq x y z
N MET A 1 13.00 7.35 18.48
CA MET A 1 13.51 6.90 17.19
C MET A 1 12.70 5.70 16.73
N ILE A 2 12.22 5.73 15.54
CA ILE A 2 11.46 4.61 15.03
C ILE A 2 12.37 3.85 14.11
N PRO A 3 13.01 2.84 14.62
CA PRO A 3 14.02 2.19 13.83
C PRO A 3 13.43 1.25 12.83
N ALA A 4 12.20 1.08 12.94
CA ALA A 4 11.84 -0.21 12.50
C ALA A 4 11.11 -0.26 11.19
N ILE A 5 11.07 0.81 10.50
CA ILE A 5 10.55 0.67 9.18
C ILE A 5 11.74 0.56 8.30
N ASP A 6 12.10 -0.65 8.11
CA ASP A 6 13.22 -0.92 7.30
C ASP A 6 12.80 -0.92 5.85
N PHE A 7 12.84 0.27 5.29
CA PHE A 7 12.67 0.38 3.87
C PHE A 7 13.87 -0.20 3.13
N SER A 8 14.92 -0.50 3.85
CA SER A 8 16.07 -1.10 3.24
C SER A 8 16.02 -2.61 3.25
N ALA A 9 14.98 -3.18 3.74
CA ALA A 9 14.79 -4.58 3.54
C ALA A 9 14.84 -4.81 2.04
N PRO A 10 15.82 -5.51 1.56
CA PRO A 10 15.97 -5.65 0.14
C PRO A 10 14.67 -6.20 -0.39
N SER A 11 14.34 -5.71 -1.48
CA SER A 11 13.18 -6.07 -2.21
C SER A 11 12.99 -7.57 -2.36
N ARG A 12 13.21 -8.24 -1.35
CA ARG A 12 12.67 -9.55 -1.14
C ARG A 12 11.22 -9.51 -1.28
N PHE A 13 10.93 -8.31 -1.51
CA PHE A 13 9.72 -8.00 -1.82
C PHE A 13 9.33 -8.73 -2.95
N ALA A 14 8.44 -9.28 -2.73
CA ALA A 14 7.57 -9.76 -3.64
C ALA A 14 8.12 -9.95 -5.01
N PRO A 15 8.27 -11.15 -5.40
CA PRO A 15 8.51 -11.43 -6.78
C PRO A 15 7.50 -10.61 -7.57
N LEU A 16 7.95 -10.08 -8.64
CA LEU A 16 7.11 -9.48 -9.64
C LEU A 16 5.88 -10.34 -9.83
N PRO A 17 4.72 -9.73 -9.91
CA PRO A 17 3.53 -10.49 -10.15
C PRO A 17 3.72 -11.35 -11.39
N PRO A 18 3.23 -12.56 -11.33
CA PRO A 18 3.40 -13.46 -12.43
C PRO A 18 2.85 -12.85 -13.70
N ARG A 19 3.58 -13.06 -14.77
CA ARG A 19 3.22 -12.53 -16.07
C ARG A 19 1.86 -12.98 -16.57
N SER A 20 1.30 -13.97 -15.93
CA SER A 20 -0.04 -14.45 -16.25
C SER A 20 -1.10 -13.53 -15.68
N SER A 21 -0.90 -12.26 -15.85
CA SER A 21 -1.88 -11.26 -15.50
C SER A 21 -3.22 -11.45 -16.25
N GLU A 22 -3.22 -12.32 -17.21
CA GLU A 22 -4.44 -12.65 -17.93
C GLU A 22 -5.50 -13.34 -17.07
N ARG A 23 -5.07 -13.89 -15.92
CA ARG A 23 -5.99 -14.52 -15.00
C ARG A 23 -6.77 -13.56 -14.13
N PHE A 24 -6.28 -12.32 -14.06
CA PHE A 24 -6.90 -11.33 -13.20
C PHE A 24 -7.23 -10.14 -14.05
N ALA A 25 -8.49 -9.92 -14.28
CA ALA A 25 -8.92 -8.73 -14.99
C ALA A 25 -8.42 -7.50 -14.24
N ARG A 26 -7.85 -6.57 -14.97
CA ARG A 26 -7.31 -5.35 -14.39
C ARG A 26 -8.43 -4.50 -13.79
N PRO A 27 -8.21 -3.93 -12.62
CA PRO A 27 -9.15 -2.97 -12.09
C PRO A 27 -9.32 -1.80 -13.05
N ARG A 28 -10.54 -1.32 -13.15
CA ARG A 28 -10.82 -0.15 -13.98
C ARG A 28 -10.55 1.11 -13.18
N VAL A 29 -9.78 2.02 -13.76
CA VAL A 29 -9.42 3.27 -13.12
C VAL A 29 -10.10 4.43 -13.85
N VAL A 30 -10.75 5.29 -13.11
CA VAL A 30 -11.40 6.49 -13.64
C VAL A 30 -10.90 7.69 -12.84
N PRO A 31 -10.32 8.70 -13.48
CA PRO A 31 -9.88 9.90 -12.77
C PRO A 31 -11.05 10.61 -12.08
N SER A 32 -10.79 11.10 -10.89
CA SER A 32 -11.75 11.93 -10.15
C SER A 32 -11.04 13.06 -9.45
N THR A 33 -11.82 14.04 -8.96
CA THR A 33 -11.28 15.22 -8.30
C THR A 33 -10.51 14.88 -7.02
N ASP A 34 -10.97 13.89 -6.29
CA ASP A 34 -10.39 13.52 -5.00
C ASP A 34 -9.52 12.26 -5.06
N GLY A 35 -9.01 11.94 -6.23
CA GLY A 35 -8.24 10.73 -6.47
C GLY A 35 -8.77 10.03 -7.70
N GLU A 36 -8.40 8.78 -7.86
CA GLU A 36 -8.84 7.97 -8.98
C GLU A 36 -9.80 6.89 -8.48
N GLN A 37 -10.95 6.80 -9.12
CA GLN A 37 -11.87 5.72 -8.79
C GLN A 37 -11.43 4.44 -9.44
N VAL A 38 -11.36 3.40 -8.63
CA VAL A 38 -10.94 2.07 -9.06
C VAL A 38 -12.13 1.13 -8.88
N ARG A 39 -12.51 0.45 -9.94
CA ARG A 39 -13.55 -0.57 -9.87
C ARG A 39 -12.92 -1.91 -10.16
N THR A 40 -13.05 -2.85 -9.22
CA THR A 40 -12.62 -4.22 -9.43
C THR A 40 -13.61 -4.95 -10.33
N GLN A 41 -13.18 -6.07 -10.89
CA GLN A 41 -14.04 -6.81 -11.80
C GLN A 41 -15.31 -7.33 -11.11
N ASP A 42 -15.24 -7.63 -9.84
CA ASP A 42 -16.39 -8.09 -9.05
C ASP A 42 -17.29 -6.93 -8.58
N GLY A 43 -17.02 -5.70 -9.05
CA GLY A 43 -17.88 -4.56 -8.81
C GLY A 43 -17.58 -3.73 -7.58
N ARG A 44 -16.52 -4.05 -6.85
CA ARG A 44 -16.11 -3.26 -5.68
C ARG A 44 -15.45 -1.96 -6.12
N GLU A 45 -15.73 -0.90 -5.40
CA GLU A 45 -15.21 0.43 -5.71
C GLU A 45 -14.28 0.93 -4.63
N LEU A 46 -13.13 1.46 -5.06
CA LEU A 46 -12.12 2.04 -4.19
C LEU A 46 -11.68 3.37 -4.74
N VAL A 47 -11.07 4.19 -3.89
CA VAL A 47 -10.43 5.43 -4.30
C VAL A 47 -8.92 5.28 -4.14
N LEU A 48 -8.19 5.51 -5.23
CA LEU A 48 -6.74 5.51 -5.23
C LEU A 48 -6.25 6.95 -5.12
N ARG A 49 -5.48 7.25 -4.08
CA ARG A 49 -4.95 8.58 -3.86
C ARG A 49 -3.63 8.52 -3.10
N THR A 50 -2.95 9.66 -3.04
CA THR A 50 -1.75 9.80 -2.20
C THR A 50 -2.14 9.67 -0.73
N ILE A 51 -1.26 9.05 0.05
CA ILE A 51 -1.44 8.94 1.50
C ILE A 51 -1.41 10.32 2.14
N GLU A 52 -2.15 10.48 3.22
CA GLU A 52 -2.26 11.76 3.95
C GLU A 52 -2.00 11.54 5.43
N PRO A 53 -1.55 12.58 6.17
CA PRO A 53 -1.36 12.46 7.61
C PRO A 53 -2.62 12.03 8.38
N GLY A 54 -3.79 12.31 7.85
CA GLY A 54 -5.06 11.90 8.45
C GLY A 54 -5.37 10.42 8.32
N ASP A 55 -4.55 9.66 7.64
CA ASP A 55 -4.80 8.24 7.38
C ASP A 55 -4.29 7.31 8.50
N VAL A 56 -3.78 7.86 9.58
CA VAL A 56 -3.16 7.08 10.66
C VAL A 56 -4.11 6.00 11.19
N ALA A 57 -5.31 6.39 11.56
CA ALA A 57 -6.27 5.44 12.12
C ALA A 57 -6.67 4.35 11.12
N ALA A 58 -6.89 4.74 9.87
CA ALA A 58 -7.21 3.78 8.81
C ALA A 58 -6.05 2.82 8.57
N MET A 59 -4.82 3.32 8.62
CA MET A 59 -3.64 2.47 8.47
C MET A 59 -3.51 1.48 9.62
N GLN A 60 -3.74 1.92 10.85
CA GLN A 60 -3.70 1.02 12.00
C GLN A 60 -4.75 -0.08 11.89
N ARG A 61 -5.95 0.26 11.44
CA ARG A 61 -6.99 -0.74 11.22
C ARG A 61 -6.63 -1.71 10.09
N CYS A 62 -6.11 -1.18 8.99
CA CYS A 62 -5.66 -2.01 7.87
C CYS A 62 -4.61 -3.03 8.32
N PHE A 63 -3.66 -2.58 9.14
CA PHE A 63 -2.61 -3.44 9.66
C PHE A 63 -3.19 -4.68 10.37
N THR A 64 -4.26 -4.51 11.11
CA THR A 64 -4.87 -5.64 11.83
C THR A 64 -5.50 -6.68 10.90
N ARG A 65 -5.72 -6.32 9.64
CA ARG A 65 -6.33 -7.21 8.64
C ARG A 65 -5.31 -7.80 7.67
N LEU A 66 -4.04 -7.47 7.84
CA LEU A 66 -2.99 -8.07 7.04
C LEU A 66 -2.66 -9.46 7.55
N SER A 67 -2.17 -10.33 6.67
CA SER A 67 -1.71 -11.64 7.10
C SER A 67 -0.43 -11.51 7.94
N PRO A 68 -0.19 -12.41 8.90
CA PRO A 68 1.06 -12.40 9.65
C PRO A 68 2.29 -12.49 8.76
N GLU A 69 2.16 -13.17 7.63
CA GLU A 69 3.23 -13.31 6.67
C GLU A 69 3.59 -11.98 6.00
N ASP A 70 2.58 -11.21 5.60
CA ASP A 70 2.77 -9.89 5.01
C ASP A 70 3.40 -8.93 6.01
N ILE A 71 2.95 -8.98 7.25
CA ILE A 71 3.51 -8.16 8.32
C ILE A 71 4.98 -8.49 8.51
N ARG A 72 5.30 -9.77 8.55
CA ARG A 72 6.67 -10.22 8.76
C ARG A 72 7.58 -9.82 7.61
N ARG A 73 7.09 -9.90 6.39
CA ARG A 73 7.84 -9.47 5.21
C ARG A 73 8.12 -7.98 5.21
N ARG A 74 7.13 -7.20 5.64
CA ARG A 74 7.24 -5.73 5.59
C ARG A 74 8.09 -5.17 6.72
N PHE A 75 7.95 -5.74 7.92
CA PHE A 75 8.58 -5.22 9.13
C PHE A 75 9.67 -6.14 9.69
N LEU A 76 9.94 -7.25 9.02
CA LEU A 76 10.98 -8.23 9.38
C LEU A 76 10.77 -8.88 10.75
N HIS A 77 9.64 -8.67 11.39
CA HIS A 77 9.30 -9.33 12.64
C HIS A 77 7.78 -9.37 12.81
N ALA A 78 7.34 -10.22 13.70
CA ALA A 78 5.91 -10.33 13.99
C ALA A 78 5.46 -9.15 14.83
N MET A 79 4.33 -8.54 14.45
CA MET A 79 3.71 -7.46 15.19
C MET A 79 2.21 -7.71 15.23
N SER A 80 1.59 -7.47 16.37
CA SER A 80 0.15 -7.63 16.51
C SER A 80 -0.61 -6.35 16.19
N GLU A 81 0.05 -5.21 16.32
CA GLU A 81 -0.55 -3.92 16.03
C GLU A 81 0.51 -2.95 15.52
N LEU A 82 0.07 -1.93 14.85
CA LEU A 82 0.95 -0.87 14.37
C LEU A 82 0.94 0.28 15.37
N PRO A 83 2.05 0.55 16.07
CA PRO A 83 2.09 1.65 17.02
C PRO A 83 1.80 2.99 16.38
N ALA A 84 1.15 3.88 17.11
CA ALA A 84 0.77 5.19 16.59
C ALA A 84 1.97 6.01 16.05
N PRO A 85 3.14 6.07 16.72
CA PRO A 85 4.26 6.79 16.16
C PRO A 85 4.72 6.25 14.80
N MET A 86 4.70 4.94 14.64
CA MET A 86 5.06 4.30 13.39
C MET A 86 4.03 4.59 12.30
N ALA A 87 2.74 4.52 12.64
CA ALA A 87 1.68 4.84 11.71
C ALA A 87 1.76 6.30 11.26
N GLN A 88 2.02 7.21 12.20
CA GLN A 88 2.20 8.63 11.90
C GLN A 88 3.34 8.87 10.93
N ARG A 89 4.47 8.21 11.15
CA ARG A 89 5.62 8.32 10.26
C ARG A 89 5.29 7.79 8.86
N LEU A 90 4.58 6.70 8.78
CA LEU A 90 4.20 6.10 7.49
C LEU A 90 3.24 6.98 6.71
N CYS A 91 2.43 7.78 7.38
CA CYS A 91 1.48 8.67 6.74
C CYS A 91 2.06 10.04 6.39
N ARG A 92 3.21 10.38 6.94
CA ARG A 92 3.91 11.63 6.65
C ARG A 92 5.12 11.33 5.79
N ILE A 93 4.96 11.46 4.52
CA ILE A 93 6.04 11.18 3.57
C ILE A 93 6.82 12.45 3.26
N ASP A 94 8.10 12.27 2.94
CA ASP A 94 8.92 13.31 2.34
C ASP A 94 8.81 13.15 0.83
N PRO A 95 8.11 14.05 0.12
CA PRO A 95 7.90 13.89 -1.32
C PRO A 95 9.17 13.84 -2.15
N ALA A 96 10.29 14.32 -1.60
CA ALA A 96 11.57 14.23 -2.29
C ALA A 96 12.12 12.81 -2.33
N LEU A 97 11.74 11.99 -1.35
CA LEU A 97 12.31 10.64 -1.19
C LEU A 97 11.27 9.53 -1.27
N GLU A 98 10.03 9.85 -1.01
CA GLU A 98 8.98 8.83 -0.91
C GLU A 98 7.76 9.20 -1.75
N THR A 99 7.13 8.18 -2.30
CA THR A 99 5.78 8.28 -2.84
C THR A 99 4.98 7.15 -2.23
N ALA A 100 3.81 7.46 -1.72
CA ALA A 100 2.93 6.44 -1.16
C ALA A 100 1.49 6.72 -1.57
N CYS A 101 0.80 5.69 -2.00
CA CYS A 101 -0.60 5.78 -2.38
C CYS A 101 -1.40 4.69 -1.67
N VAL A 102 -2.66 4.98 -1.47
CA VAL A 102 -3.58 4.12 -0.74
C VAL A 102 -4.83 3.84 -1.56
N LEU A 103 -5.41 2.69 -1.31
CA LEU A 103 -6.71 2.32 -1.83
C LEU A 103 -7.71 2.41 -0.69
N MET A 104 -8.62 3.36 -0.77
CA MET A 104 -9.59 3.61 0.28
C MET A 104 -10.96 3.10 -0.12
N ASP A 105 -11.58 2.38 0.79
CA ASP A 105 -12.93 1.88 0.66
C ASP A 105 -13.87 2.87 1.35
N GLU A 106 -14.48 3.72 0.57
CA GLU A 106 -15.38 4.76 1.09
C GLU A 106 -16.80 4.25 1.31
N SER A 107 -17.07 2.99 1.02
CA SER A 107 -18.35 2.39 1.37
C SER A 107 -18.49 2.15 2.87
N GLU A 108 -17.37 2.17 3.59
CA GLU A 108 -17.34 2.04 5.03
C GLU A 108 -17.33 3.42 5.71
N GLN A 109 -17.81 3.47 6.94
CA GLN A 109 -17.85 4.69 7.75
C GLN A 109 -17.20 4.40 9.11
N PRO A 110 -16.00 4.90 9.39
CA PRO A 110 -15.13 5.67 8.51
C PRO A 110 -14.54 4.83 7.37
N ALA A 111 -14.04 5.51 6.35
CA ALA A 111 -13.43 4.84 5.21
C ALA A 111 -12.28 3.93 5.64
N GLU A 112 -12.17 2.78 5.00
CA GLU A 112 -11.16 1.79 5.35
C GLU A 112 -10.07 1.69 4.28
N MET A 113 -8.84 1.55 4.72
CA MET A 113 -7.70 1.36 3.83
C MET A 113 -7.60 -0.11 3.46
N ARG A 114 -7.67 -0.41 2.18
CA ARG A 114 -7.63 -1.79 1.68
C ARG A 114 -6.28 -2.16 1.08
N GLY A 115 -5.48 -1.17 0.76
CA GLY A 115 -4.16 -1.40 0.22
C GLY A 115 -3.29 -0.16 0.32
N VAL A 116 -1.98 -0.35 0.34
CA VAL A 116 -1.01 0.72 0.35
C VAL A 116 0.20 0.32 -0.45
N GLY A 117 0.64 1.22 -1.31
CA GLY A 117 1.88 1.07 -2.07
C GLY A 117 2.81 2.20 -1.73
N ARG A 118 4.10 1.90 -1.71
CA ARG A 118 5.11 2.87 -1.32
C ARG A 118 6.41 2.63 -2.08
N ILE A 119 7.04 3.72 -2.51
CA ILE A 119 8.39 3.67 -3.04
C ILE A 119 9.23 4.66 -2.25
N TYR A 120 10.42 4.22 -1.88
CA TYR A 120 11.40 5.04 -1.18
C TYR A 120 12.69 5.05 -1.98
N VAL A 121 13.23 6.25 -2.21
CA VAL A 121 14.49 6.43 -2.94
C VAL A 121 15.61 6.67 -1.94
N ASP A 122 16.63 5.85 -2.02
CA ASP A 122 17.84 6.05 -1.23
C ASP A 122 18.91 6.66 -2.13
N GLU A 123 19.14 7.96 -1.95
CA GLU A 123 20.11 8.70 -2.75
C GLU A 123 21.54 8.25 -2.49
N ALA A 124 21.81 7.77 -1.28
CA ALA A 124 23.16 7.35 -0.91
C ALA A 124 23.61 6.10 -1.66
N THR A 125 22.68 5.21 -1.96
CA THR A 125 22.97 3.96 -2.66
C THR A 125 22.46 3.96 -4.10
N ASP A 126 21.85 5.06 -4.53
CA ASP A 126 21.25 5.19 -5.85
C ASP A 126 20.29 4.02 -6.13
N SER A 127 19.46 3.72 -5.16
CA SER A 127 18.50 2.63 -5.24
C SER A 127 17.10 3.09 -4.85
N ALA A 128 16.13 2.32 -5.26
CA ALA A 128 14.75 2.54 -4.87
C ALA A 128 14.15 1.24 -4.37
N GLU A 129 13.40 1.32 -3.30
CA GLU A 129 12.71 0.17 -2.74
C GLU A 129 11.22 0.44 -2.71
N PHE A 130 10.44 -0.58 -3.01
CA PHE A 130 9.00 -0.45 -2.92
C PHE A 130 8.38 -1.61 -2.15
N SER A 131 7.25 -1.29 -1.56
CA SER A 131 6.43 -2.29 -0.91
C SER A 131 4.98 -2.09 -1.31
N VAL A 132 4.27 -3.17 -1.42
CA VAL A 132 2.85 -3.17 -1.74
C VAL A 132 2.18 -4.14 -0.78
N LEU A 133 1.17 -3.65 -0.09
CA LEU A 133 0.36 -4.45 0.82
C LEU A 133 -1.10 -4.30 0.44
N VAL A 134 -1.79 -5.41 0.35
CA VAL A 134 -3.23 -5.43 0.09
C VAL A 134 -3.86 -6.31 1.15
N GLU A 135 -4.96 -5.83 1.73
CA GLU A 135 -5.71 -6.58 2.71
C GLU A 135 -6.09 -7.94 2.13
N GLN A 136 -6.01 -8.99 2.93
CA GLN A 136 -6.17 -10.37 2.46
C GLN A 136 -7.47 -10.60 1.70
N ASP A 137 -8.57 -10.06 2.19
CA ASP A 137 -9.88 -10.23 1.55
C ASP A 137 -10.00 -9.46 0.24
N TRP A 138 -9.05 -8.58 -0.05
CA TRP A 138 -9.01 -7.78 -1.26
C TRP A 138 -7.89 -8.20 -2.20
N SER A 139 -7.14 -9.21 -1.82
CA SER A 139 -6.07 -9.71 -2.65
C SER A 139 -6.61 -10.45 -3.88
N ARG A 140 -5.72 -10.70 -4.86
CA ARG A 140 -6.04 -11.41 -6.10
C ARG A 140 -7.06 -10.71 -7.00
N ARG A 141 -7.17 -9.39 -6.87
CA ARG A 141 -8.04 -8.57 -7.72
C ARG A 141 -7.24 -7.61 -8.60
N GLY A 142 -5.94 -7.82 -8.70
CA GLY A 142 -5.07 -6.94 -9.47
C GLY A 142 -4.72 -5.63 -8.79
N LEU A 143 -5.09 -5.45 -7.52
CA LEU A 143 -4.87 -4.20 -6.81
C LEU A 143 -3.40 -3.97 -6.50
N GLY A 144 -2.66 -5.04 -6.17
CA GLY A 144 -1.23 -4.93 -5.94
C GLY A 144 -0.49 -4.46 -7.18
N ALA A 145 -0.83 -5.02 -8.34
CA ALA A 145 -0.25 -4.61 -9.60
C ALA A 145 -0.61 -3.17 -9.95
N LEU A 146 -1.84 -2.75 -9.66
CA LEU A 146 -2.26 -1.37 -9.86
C LEU A 146 -1.45 -0.40 -9.03
N LEU A 147 -1.28 -0.70 -7.74
CA LEU A 147 -0.47 0.13 -6.84
C LEU A 147 0.97 0.21 -7.34
N MET A 148 1.55 -0.92 -7.72
CA MET A 148 2.91 -0.96 -8.24
C MET A 148 3.05 -0.08 -9.48
N GLN A 149 2.13 -0.22 -10.42
CA GLN A 149 2.14 0.55 -11.65
C GLN A 149 2.03 2.05 -11.36
N ARG A 150 1.17 2.41 -10.42
CA ARG A 150 0.98 3.81 -10.06
C ARG A 150 2.24 4.43 -9.45
N LEU A 151 2.97 3.65 -8.69
CA LEU A 151 4.20 4.12 -8.04
C LEU A 151 5.32 4.42 -9.05
N VAL A 152 5.34 3.72 -10.17
CA VAL A 152 6.40 3.88 -11.16
C VAL A 152 6.00 4.82 -12.32
N ASP A 153 4.75 5.22 -12.39
CA ASP A 153 4.30 6.23 -13.34
C ASP A 153 4.53 7.64 -12.81
#